data_08cf10977a270b1c2bab8a975f29bc33
#
_entry.id   08cf10977a270b1c2bab8a975f29bc33
#
_cell.length_a   1.000
_cell.length_b   1.000
_cell.length_c   1.000
_cell.angle_alpha   90.00
_cell.angle_beta   90.00
_cell.angle_gamma   90.00
#
_symmetry.space_group_name_H-M   'P 1'
#
loop_
_entity.id
_entity.type
_entity.pdbx_description
1 polymer ?
#
loop_
_entity_poly.entity_id
_entity_poly.type
_entity_poly.pdbx_seq_one_letter_code
_entity_poly.pdbx_strand_id
1 'polypeptide(L)'
;MTQPPVLVLYNRPVLPADHPEAGSEHDIIDTVSDVTHILEAAGFAVRKLGIDRDPRPLLDELREHPPLAVFNLFEGLATQPSTEVSVAALLDWLNVSYTGCPTLSLALGNDKVRTKHLLSAAGLPTPAYAVIERLPLPPWDRWPAIVKPTNQDASVGIDQGSVVTDTAGLSTRVRQLLDRFGPPVLVEEFVAGREFHINMVEDATTGVLEMLPLAEIAFTPDRDQLWPIYTYTAKWDENSAEYAAAPLVVPVRLPEEPTRQLREIA
;
A
#
# COMPACT_ATOMS: atom_id res chain seq x y z
N MET A 1 25.74 -8.86 28.62
CA MET A 1 24.48 -8.10 28.60
C MET A 1 23.65 -8.70 27.49
N THR A 2 22.43 -9.08 27.76
CA THR A 2 21.49 -9.56 26.70
C THR A 2 21.17 -8.38 25.77
N GLN A 3 21.17 -8.63 24.46
CA GLN A 3 20.80 -7.63 23.46
C GLN A 3 19.35 -7.16 23.70
N PRO A 4 19.04 -5.87 23.55
CA PRO A 4 17.66 -5.39 23.64
C PRO A 4 16.74 -6.11 22.64
N PRO A 5 15.46 -6.30 22.94
CA PRO A 5 14.53 -6.96 22.03
C PRO A 5 14.21 -6.09 20.81
N VAL A 6 13.77 -6.73 19.73
CA VAL A 6 13.08 -6.07 18.63
C VAL A 6 11.61 -5.90 19.02
N LEU A 7 11.07 -4.71 18.82
CA LEU A 7 9.65 -4.42 19.02
C LEU A 7 8.90 -4.55 17.71
N VAL A 8 7.99 -5.51 17.58
CA VAL A 8 7.05 -5.60 16.46
C VAL A 8 5.84 -4.72 16.77
N LEU A 9 5.74 -3.59 16.08
CA LEU A 9 4.68 -2.60 16.24
C LEU A 9 3.64 -2.77 15.13
N TYR A 10 2.36 -2.80 15.47
CA TYR A 10 1.29 -2.98 14.49
C TYR A 10 0.01 -2.25 14.92
N ASN A 11 -0.89 -2.00 13.96
CA ASN A 11 -2.24 -1.48 14.23
C ASN A 11 -3.14 -2.60 14.77
N ARG A 12 -3.86 -2.33 15.87
CA ARG A 12 -4.95 -3.21 16.27
C ARG A 12 -6.10 -3.03 15.28
N PRO A 13 -6.69 -4.13 14.76
CA PRO A 13 -7.89 -4.05 13.96
C PRO A 13 -9.01 -3.29 14.70
N VAL A 14 -9.62 -2.31 14.05
CA VAL A 14 -10.72 -1.50 14.59
C VAL A 14 -12.04 -1.77 13.88
N LEU A 15 -12.00 -2.40 12.70
CA LEU A 15 -13.19 -2.83 11.98
C LEU A 15 -13.73 -4.12 12.58
N PRO A 16 -15.07 -4.26 12.75
CA PRO A 16 -15.69 -5.53 13.10
C PRO A 16 -15.36 -6.61 12.06
N ALA A 17 -15.23 -7.86 12.51
CA ALA A 17 -14.85 -8.98 11.63
C ALA A 17 -15.84 -9.25 10.48
N ASP A 18 -17.08 -8.80 10.59
CA ASP A 18 -18.11 -8.88 9.56
C ASP A 18 -18.16 -7.65 8.63
N HIS A 19 -17.27 -6.69 8.84
CA HIS A 19 -17.19 -5.53 7.95
C HIS A 19 -16.64 -5.95 6.57
N PRO A 20 -17.19 -5.45 5.44
CA PRO A 20 -16.74 -5.84 4.10
C PRO A 20 -15.24 -5.62 3.83
N GLU A 21 -14.61 -4.71 4.55
CA GLU A 21 -13.18 -4.37 4.42
C GLU A 21 -12.36 -4.86 5.62
N ALA A 22 -12.89 -5.76 6.45
CA ALA A 22 -12.14 -6.30 7.59
C ALA A 22 -10.89 -7.09 7.16
N GLY A 23 -10.93 -7.76 6.02
CA GLY A 23 -9.81 -8.56 5.51
C GLY A 23 -8.50 -7.78 5.47
N SER A 24 -8.52 -6.57 4.90
CA SER A 24 -7.31 -5.74 4.78
C SER A 24 -6.72 -5.28 6.12
N GLU A 25 -7.52 -5.21 7.17
CA GLU A 25 -7.05 -4.77 8.48
C GLU A 25 -6.70 -5.95 9.41
N HIS A 26 -7.41 -7.08 9.27
CA HIS A 26 -7.23 -8.25 10.13
C HIS A 26 -6.03 -9.12 9.73
N ASP A 27 -5.60 -9.09 8.47
CA ASP A 27 -4.43 -9.82 7.95
C ASP A 27 -3.13 -9.47 8.70
N ILE A 28 -3.08 -8.29 9.30
CA ILE A 28 -1.94 -7.85 10.11
C ILE A 28 -1.60 -8.83 11.24
N ILE A 29 -2.58 -9.53 11.78
CA ILE A 29 -2.37 -10.46 12.91
C ILE A 29 -1.53 -11.66 12.47
N ASP A 30 -1.79 -12.19 11.28
CA ASP A 30 -1.02 -13.30 10.71
C ASP A 30 0.38 -12.82 10.32
N THR A 31 0.49 -11.64 9.70
CA THR A 31 1.78 -11.00 9.38
C THR A 31 2.64 -10.79 10.64
N VAL A 32 2.05 -10.31 11.75
CA VAL A 32 2.76 -10.15 13.04
C VAL A 32 3.25 -11.50 13.57
N SER A 33 2.45 -12.55 13.43
CA SER A 33 2.84 -13.90 13.84
C SER A 33 4.04 -14.41 13.05
N ASP A 34 3.99 -14.28 11.72
CA ASP A 34 5.06 -14.73 10.82
C ASP A 34 6.36 -13.97 11.04
N VAL A 35 6.30 -12.65 11.12
CA VAL A 35 7.47 -11.80 11.39
C VAL A 35 8.07 -12.13 12.75
N THR A 36 7.24 -12.32 13.78
CA THR A 36 7.72 -12.72 15.11
C THR A 36 8.48 -14.04 15.04
N HIS A 37 7.90 -15.04 14.40
CA HIS A 37 8.52 -16.35 14.24
C HIS A 37 9.87 -16.28 13.51
N ILE A 38 9.94 -15.51 12.44
CA ILE A 38 11.18 -15.31 11.65
C ILE A 38 12.26 -14.63 12.49
N LEU A 39 11.92 -13.57 13.22
CA LEU A 39 12.87 -12.86 14.07
C LEU A 39 13.38 -13.74 15.23
N GLU A 40 12.51 -14.50 15.88
CA GLU A 40 12.89 -15.45 16.94
C GLU A 40 13.79 -16.56 16.41
N ALA A 41 13.47 -17.11 15.22
CA ALA A 41 14.32 -18.11 14.56
C ALA A 41 15.70 -17.53 14.17
N ALA A 42 15.80 -16.24 13.92
CA ALA A 42 17.07 -15.54 13.69
C ALA A 42 17.82 -15.19 14.99
N GLY A 43 17.27 -15.54 16.15
CA GLY A 43 17.92 -15.38 17.46
C GLY A 43 17.63 -14.04 18.16
N PHE A 44 16.70 -13.25 17.67
CA PHE A 44 16.28 -12.02 18.34
C PHE A 44 15.25 -12.33 19.44
N ALA A 45 15.34 -11.61 20.56
CA ALA A 45 14.22 -11.51 21.49
C ALA A 45 13.17 -10.58 20.90
N VAL A 46 11.90 -10.95 20.92
CA VAL A 46 10.81 -10.17 20.30
C VAL A 46 9.79 -9.77 21.33
N ARG A 47 9.33 -8.52 21.22
CA ARG A 47 8.15 -8.00 21.92
C ARG A 47 7.16 -7.51 20.89
N LYS A 48 5.87 -7.63 21.19
CA LYS A 48 4.79 -7.22 20.29
C LYS A 48 3.97 -6.13 20.95
N LEU A 49 3.66 -5.07 20.20
CA LEU A 49 2.79 -4.00 20.65
C LEU A 49 1.79 -3.63 19.55
N GLY A 50 0.53 -3.96 19.79
CA GLY A 50 -0.57 -3.43 18.97
C GLY A 50 -1.09 -2.14 19.58
N ILE A 51 -1.18 -1.10 18.77
CA ILE A 51 -1.79 0.19 19.16
C ILE A 51 -3.00 0.51 18.29
N ASP A 52 -3.85 1.37 18.80
CA ASP A 52 -4.99 1.94 18.10
C ASP A 52 -4.85 3.48 18.04
N ARG A 53 -5.91 4.22 18.27
CA ARG A 53 -5.89 5.71 18.27
C ARG A 53 -5.10 6.35 19.40
N ASP A 54 -4.78 5.57 20.43
CA ASP A 54 -4.01 6.05 21.58
C ASP A 54 -2.52 5.72 21.40
N PRO A 55 -1.64 6.70 21.14
CA PRO A 55 -0.22 6.45 20.99
C PRO A 55 0.53 6.29 22.33
N ARG A 56 -0.14 6.53 23.47
CA ARG A 56 0.50 6.47 24.80
C ARG A 56 1.15 5.12 25.10
N PRO A 57 0.53 3.98 24.79
CA PRO A 57 1.18 2.69 25.01
C PRO A 57 2.52 2.55 24.26
N LEU A 58 2.65 3.13 23.05
CA LEU A 58 3.92 3.14 22.33
C LEU A 58 4.96 4.02 23.03
N LEU A 59 4.57 5.21 23.48
CA LEU A 59 5.47 6.12 24.21
C LEU A 59 5.98 5.50 25.52
N ASP A 60 5.09 4.84 26.26
CA ASP A 60 5.45 4.17 27.52
C ASP A 60 6.37 2.99 27.25
N GLU A 61 6.07 2.17 26.23
CA GLU A 61 6.91 1.04 25.84
C GLU A 61 8.33 1.48 25.45
N LEU A 62 8.45 2.48 24.60
CA LEU A 62 9.76 2.99 24.13
C LEU A 62 10.58 3.61 25.28
N ARG A 63 9.91 4.24 26.26
CA ARG A 63 10.58 4.84 27.42
C ARG A 63 11.04 3.80 28.43
N GLU A 64 10.17 2.83 28.75
CA GLU A 64 10.43 1.87 29.85
C GLU A 64 11.27 0.69 29.38
N HIS A 65 11.17 0.35 28.12
CA HIS A 65 11.82 -0.81 27.55
C HIS A 65 12.41 -0.51 26.15
N PRO A 66 13.44 0.34 26.05
CA PRO A 66 14.03 0.71 24.78
C PRO A 66 14.37 -0.51 23.92
N PRO A 67 13.82 -0.65 22.71
CA PRO A 67 14.12 -1.77 21.83
C PRO A 67 15.46 -1.57 21.09
N LEU A 68 15.99 -2.65 20.51
CA LEU A 68 17.09 -2.58 19.54
C LEU A 68 16.64 -1.80 18.29
N ALA A 69 15.47 -2.13 17.78
CA ALA A 69 14.79 -1.46 16.69
C ALA A 69 13.28 -1.79 16.76
N VAL A 70 12.47 -0.99 16.08
CA VAL A 70 11.06 -1.29 15.85
C VAL A 70 10.90 -1.94 14.49
N PHE A 71 10.37 -3.17 14.45
CA PHE A 71 9.86 -3.74 13.21
C PHE A 71 8.45 -3.17 13.01
N ASN A 72 8.36 -2.18 12.13
CA ASN A 72 7.15 -1.39 11.97
C ASN A 72 6.20 -2.02 10.96
N LEU A 73 5.13 -2.61 11.45
CA LEU A 73 4.00 -3.14 10.68
C LEU A 73 2.73 -2.29 10.88
N PHE A 74 2.88 -1.04 11.33
CA PHE A 74 1.74 -0.15 11.52
C PHE A 74 1.35 0.50 10.18
N GLU A 75 0.31 -0.01 9.55
CA GLU A 75 -0.20 0.41 8.24
C GLU A 75 -1.31 1.49 8.33
N GLY A 76 -1.49 2.07 9.50
CA GLY A 76 -2.58 3.01 9.75
C GLY A 76 -3.86 2.32 10.25
N LEU A 77 -4.82 3.13 10.65
CA LEU A 77 -6.14 2.65 11.06
C LEU A 77 -7.09 2.75 9.87
N ALA A 78 -7.90 1.75 9.61
CA ALA A 78 -8.87 1.74 8.49
C ALA A 78 -9.75 2.99 8.45
N THR A 79 -10.11 3.53 9.63
CA THR A 79 -10.89 4.77 9.75
C THR A 79 -10.06 6.05 9.59
N GLN A 80 -8.74 5.96 9.59
CA GLN A 80 -7.82 7.09 9.50
C GLN A 80 -6.43 6.62 9.00
N PRO A 81 -6.28 6.33 7.70
CA PRO A 81 -5.01 5.80 7.12
C PRO A 81 -3.79 6.68 7.41
N SER A 82 -3.95 8.01 7.47
CA SER A 82 -2.86 8.95 7.77
C SER A 82 -2.18 8.74 9.12
N THR A 83 -2.72 7.90 10.01
CA THR A 83 -2.06 7.55 11.28
C THR A 83 -0.76 6.76 11.08
N GLU A 84 -0.59 6.07 9.95
CA GLU A 84 0.68 5.46 9.54
C GLU A 84 1.81 6.49 9.53
N VAL A 85 1.59 7.62 8.85
CA VAL A 85 2.55 8.74 8.79
C VAL A 85 2.84 9.30 10.17
N SER A 86 1.80 9.41 11.01
CA SER A 86 1.93 9.96 12.36
C SER A 86 2.81 9.07 13.26
N VAL A 87 2.66 7.76 13.16
CA VAL A 87 3.48 6.79 13.93
C VAL A 87 4.93 6.83 13.46
N ALA A 88 5.19 6.82 12.15
CA ALA A 88 6.54 6.97 11.63
C ALA A 88 7.19 8.29 12.07
N ALA A 89 6.44 9.41 12.02
CA ALA A 89 6.93 10.71 12.49
C ALA A 89 7.26 10.70 13.99
N LEU A 90 6.50 9.97 14.80
CA LEU A 90 6.78 9.82 16.22
C LEU A 90 8.09 9.04 16.45
N LEU A 91 8.32 7.96 15.71
CA LEU A 91 9.56 7.18 15.78
C LEU A 91 10.76 8.04 15.33
N ASP A 92 10.63 8.81 14.25
CA ASP A 92 11.63 9.76 13.77
C ASP A 92 11.95 10.80 14.86
N TRP A 93 10.93 11.41 15.44
CA TRP A 93 11.11 12.42 16.49
C TRP A 93 11.83 11.88 17.72
N LEU A 94 11.53 10.65 18.10
CA LEU A 94 12.16 9.98 19.25
C LEU A 94 13.53 9.38 18.91
N ASN A 95 13.98 9.51 17.66
CA ASN A 95 15.22 8.94 17.16
C ASN A 95 15.32 7.42 17.41
N VAL A 96 14.23 6.71 17.17
CA VAL A 96 14.14 5.25 17.30
C VAL A 96 14.38 4.63 15.93
N SER A 97 15.28 3.66 15.83
CA SER A 97 15.49 2.91 14.60
C SER A 97 14.27 2.04 14.29
N TYR A 98 13.79 2.09 13.05
CA TYR A 98 12.64 1.27 12.63
C TYR A 98 12.77 0.82 11.17
N THR A 99 12.02 -0.23 10.81
CA THR A 99 11.89 -0.74 9.44
C THR A 99 10.76 -0.04 8.70
N GLY A 100 10.87 0.06 7.38
CA GLY A 100 9.88 0.67 6.51
C GLY A 100 10.34 2.03 5.97
N CYS A 101 9.45 2.69 5.26
CA CYS A 101 9.74 3.98 4.64
C CYS A 101 9.77 5.12 5.67
N PRO A 102 10.62 6.14 5.48
CA PRO A 102 10.61 7.33 6.33
C PRO A 102 9.30 8.13 6.17
N THR A 103 8.99 8.94 7.19
CA THR A 103 7.75 9.74 7.28
C THR A 103 7.37 10.45 5.99
N LEU A 104 8.32 11.10 5.32
CA LEU A 104 8.02 11.85 4.08
C LEU A 104 7.62 10.92 2.93
N SER A 105 8.25 9.76 2.80
CA SER A 105 7.91 8.78 1.76
C SER A 105 6.51 8.19 1.99
N LEU A 106 6.17 7.86 3.24
CA LEU A 106 4.82 7.41 3.60
C LEU A 106 3.77 8.50 3.33
N ALA A 107 4.05 9.75 3.69
CA ALA A 107 3.14 10.87 3.45
C ALA A 107 2.88 11.10 1.95
N LEU A 108 3.89 10.87 1.10
CA LEU A 108 3.74 10.92 -0.35
C LEU A 108 2.98 9.71 -0.90
N GLY A 109 3.33 8.50 -0.47
CA GLY A 109 2.69 7.27 -0.91
C GLY A 109 1.18 7.25 -0.60
N ASN A 110 0.78 7.81 0.54
CA ASN A 110 -0.62 7.93 0.94
C ASN A 110 -1.43 8.99 0.18
N ASP A 111 -0.79 9.82 -0.65
CA ASP A 111 -1.46 10.84 -1.46
C ASP A 111 -1.16 10.61 -2.94
N LYS A 112 -2.05 9.86 -3.62
CA LYS A 112 -1.89 9.53 -5.04
C LYS A 112 -1.76 10.76 -5.93
N VAL A 113 -2.42 11.87 -5.57
CA VAL A 113 -2.36 13.11 -6.36
C VAL A 113 -0.98 13.77 -6.25
N ARG A 114 -0.45 13.89 -5.03
CA ARG A 114 0.90 14.43 -4.82
C ARG A 114 1.96 13.56 -5.45
N THR A 115 1.84 12.24 -5.31
CA THR A 115 2.74 11.27 -5.96
C THR A 115 2.75 11.48 -7.47
N LYS A 116 1.57 11.62 -8.12
CA LYS A 116 1.51 11.89 -9.57
C LYS A 116 2.14 13.22 -9.97
N HIS A 117 1.94 14.27 -9.18
CA HIS A 117 2.60 15.55 -9.42
C HIS A 117 4.13 15.44 -9.35
N LEU A 118 4.66 14.70 -8.39
CA LEU A 118 6.10 14.47 -8.26
C LEU A 118 6.67 13.64 -9.39
N LEU A 119 6.03 12.53 -9.75
CA LEU A 119 6.43 11.70 -10.88
C LEU A 119 6.47 12.51 -12.16
N SER A 120 5.43 13.31 -12.42
CA SER A 120 5.34 14.18 -13.59
C SER A 120 6.44 15.24 -13.58
N ALA A 121 6.70 15.89 -12.45
CA ALA A 121 7.75 16.88 -12.29
C ALA A 121 9.17 16.31 -12.46
N ALA A 122 9.36 15.04 -12.04
CA ALA A 122 10.61 14.30 -12.25
C ALA A 122 10.78 13.77 -13.68
N GLY A 123 9.79 13.92 -14.56
CA GLY A 123 9.81 13.37 -15.92
C GLY A 123 9.64 11.84 -15.95
N LEU A 124 9.17 11.23 -14.86
CA LEU A 124 8.89 9.82 -14.80
C LEU A 124 7.54 9.48 -15.44
N PRO A 125 7.44 8.32 -16.13
CA PRO A 125 6.20 7.94 -16.77
C PRO A 125 5.10 7.68 -15.75
N THR A 126 3.96 8.31 -15.96
CA THR A 126 2.74 8.09 -15.17
C THR A 126 1.53 8.24 -16.08
N PRO A 127 0.45 7.43 -15.92
CA PRO A 127 -0.75 7.55 -16.74
C PRO A 127 -1.32 8.98 -16.72
N ALA A 128 -1.90 9.42 -17.84
CA ALA A 128 -2.65 10.68 -17.88
C ALA A 128 -3.77 10.65 -16.85
N TYR A 129 -4.05 11.77 -16.20
CA TYR A 129 -4.98 11.78 -15.08
C TYR A 129 -5.75 13.10 -14.93
N ALA A 130 -6.86 13.03 -14.23
CA ALA A 130 -7.64 14.16 -13.75
C ALA A 130 -8.00 13.98 -12.27
N VAL A 131 -7.96 15.07 -11.52
CA VAL A 131 -8.37 15.12 -10.12
C VAL A 131 -9.76 15.73 -10.04
N ILE A 132 -10.72 15.01 -9.49
CA ILE A 132 -12.12 15.39 -9.49
C ILE A 132 -12.56 15.74 -8.07
N GLU A 133 -12.80 17.02 -7.85
CA GLU A 133 -13.33 17.53 -6.56
C GLU A 133 -14.87 17.46 -6.49
N ARG A 134 -15.52 17.57 -7.64
CA ARG A 134 -17.01 17.62 -7.74
C ARG A 134 -17.47 17.40 -9.17
N LEU A 135 -18.76 17.09 -9.31
CA LEU A 135 -19.44 17.09 -10.61
C LEU A 135 -19.90 18.52 -11.01
N PRO A 136 -20.03 18.82 -12.31
CA PRO A 136 -19.82 17.94 -13.46
C PRO A 136 -18.34 17.67 -13.74
N LEU A 137 -18.07 16.56 -14.46
CA LEU A 137 -16.73 16.17 -14.84
C LEU A 137 -16.11 17.16 -15.85
N PRO A 138 -14.78 17.39 -15.79
CA PRO A 138 -14.08 17.98 -16.91
C PRO A 138 -14.11 17.03 -18.12
N PRO A 139 -13.84 17.54 -19.34
CA PRO A 139 -13.68 16.69 -20.51
C PRO A 139 -12.62 15.60 -20.29
N TRP A 140 -12.95 14.36 -20.67
CA TRP A 140 -12.05 13.22 -20.60
C TRP A 140 -12.17 12.40 -21.90
N ASP A 141 -11.04 12.07 -22.51
CA ASP A 141 -10.95 11.39 -23.81
C ASP A 141 -10.01 10.18 -23.82
N ARG A 142 -9.49 9.78 -22.64
CA ARG A 142 -8.56 8.65 -22.49
C ARG A 142 -9.28 7.40 -22.00
N TRP A 143 -9.60 6.50 -22.90
CA TRP A 143 -10.38 5.30 -22.63
C TRP A 143 -9.59 4.01 -22.88
N PRO A 144 -9.80 2.95 -22.08
CA PRO A 144 -10.56 2.93 -20.83
C PRO A 144 -9.96 3.84 -19.76
N ALA A 145 -10.75 4.20 -18.74
CA ALA A 145 -10.28 4.95 -17.59
C ALA A 145 -10.46 4.13 -16.31
N ILE A 146 -9.55 4.29 -15.35
CA ILE A 146 -9.71 3.74 -14.00
C ILE A 146 -9.98 4.86 -13.02
N VAL A 147 -10.92 4.64 -12.09
CA VAL A 147 -11.35 5.62 -11.09
C VAL A 147 -11.02 5.10 -9.70
N LYS A 148 -10.29 5.91 -8.92
CA LYS A 148 -9.72 5.51 -7.62
C LYS A 148 -9.99 6.56 -6.55
N PRO A 149 -10.19 6.17 -5.28
CA PRO A 149 -10.05 7.10 -4.16
C PRO A 149 -8.59 7.55 -4.04
N THR A 150 -8.36 8.79 -3.64
CA THR A 150 -7.00 9.36 -3.60
C THR A 150 -6.20 8.95 -2.37
N ASN A 151 -6.89 8.74 -1.24
CA ASN A 151 -6.28 8.59 0.08
C ASN A 151 -6.56 7.20 0.71
N GLN A 152 -6.79 6.20 -0.13
CA GLN A 152 -6.97 4.81 0.28
C GLN A 152 -5.85 3.96 -0.31
N ASP A 153 -5.43 2.95 0.40
CA ASP A 153 -4.48 1.92 -0.03
C ASP A 153 -5.13 0.53 -0.04
N ALA A 154 -4.35 -0.54 -0.01
CA ALA A 154 -4.80 -1.93 0.10
C ALA A 154 -5.95 -2.30 -0.85
N SER A 155 -6.08 -1.62 -2.00
CA SER A 155 -7.17 -1.75 -2.97
C SER A 155 -8.56 -1.36 -2.45
N VAL A 156 -8.66 -0.69 -1.30
CA VAL A 156 -9.94 -0.19 -0.77
C VAL A 156 -10.59 0.75 -1.79
N GLY A 157 -11.85 0.47 -2.13
CA GLY A 157 -12.59 1.20 -3.16
C GLY A 157 -12.23 0.85 -4.60
N ILE A 158 -11.46 -0.21 -4.84
CA ILE A 158 -11.14 -0.75 -6.18
C ILE A 158 -11.86 -2.08 -6.38
N ASP A 159 -12.71 -2.12 -7.39
CA ASP A 159 -13.46 -3.29 -7.84
C ASP A 159 -13.52 -3.31 -9.39
N GLN A 160 -14.14 -4.32 -9.99
CA GLN A 160 -14.25 -4.43 -11.46
C GLN A 160 -14.98 -3.26 -12.10
N GLY A 161 -15.86 -2.56 -11.37
CA GLY A 161 -16.50 -1.32 -11.82
C GLY A 161 -15.60 -0.09 -11.76
N SER A 162 -14.36 -0.21 -11.28
CA SER A 162 -13.39 0.89 -11.25
C SER A 162 -12.87 1.24 -12.64
N VAL A 163 -12.89 0.31 -13.60
CA VAL A 163 -12.54 0.57 -14.99
C VAL A 163 -13.81 0.85 -15.79
N VAL A 164 -13.82 1.98 -16.47
CA VAL A 164 -14.98 2.47 -17.23
C VAL A 164 -14.57 2.84 -18.66
N THR A 165 -15.52 2.72 -19.60
CA THR A 165 -15.23 2.85 -21.04
C THR A 165 -15.93 4.03 -21.69
N ASP A 166 -16.76 4.78 -20.94
CA ASP A 166 -17.50 5.92 -21.44
C ASP A 166 -17.78 6.96 -20.34
N THR A 167 -18.25 8.12 -20.77
CA THR A 167 -18.53 9.27 -19.88
C THR A 167 -19.67 9.00 -18.89
N ALA A 168 -20.64 8.17 -19.23
CA ALA A 168 -21.75 7.86 -18.34
C ALA A 168 -21.29 6.96 -17.18
N GLY A 169 -20.53 5.91 -17.48
CA GLY A 169 -19.86 5.04 -16.51
C GLY A 169 -18.91 5.85 -15.62
N LEU A 170 -18.11 6.71 -16.22
CA LEU A 170 -17.18 7.59 -15.50
C LEU A 170 -17.90 8.49 -14.49
N SER A 171 -18.99 9.17 -14.93
CA SER A 171 -19.77 10.03 -14.05
C SER A 171 -20.42 9.27 -12.90
N THR A 172 -20.89 8.05 -13.18
CA THR A 172 -21.50 7.17 -12.16
C THR A 172 -20.46 6.75 -11.15
N ARG A 173 -19.30 6.25 -11.60
CA ARG A 173 -18.24 5.77 -10.72
C ARG A 173 -17.64 6.89 -9.87
N VAL A 174 -17.36 8.04 -10.46
CA VAL A 174 -16.86 9.21 -9.71
C VAL A 174 -17.86 9.62 -8.62
N ARG A 175 -19.16 9.66 -8.91
CA ARG A 175 -20.18 9.97 -7.89
C ARG A 175 -20.13 8.98 -6.73
N GLN A 176 -20.10 7.68 -7.01
CA GLN A 176 -20.01 6.63 -5.98
C GLN A 176 -18.81 6.83 -5.04
N LEU A 177 -17.64 7.15 -5.62
CA LEU A 177 -16.43 7.35 -4.82
C LEU A 177 -16.46 8.68 -4.04
N LEU A 178 -17.00 9.76 -4.63
CA LEU A 178 -17.21 11.03 -3.92
C LEU A 178 -18.15 10.86 -2.74
N ASP A 179 -19.24 10.10 -2.92
CA ASP A 179 -20.24 9.86 -1.87
C ASP A 179 -19.66 8.98 -0.74
N ARG A 180 -18.78 8.03 -1.07
CA ARG A 180 -18.23 7.08 -0.10
C ARG A 180 -16.99 7.60 0.62
N PHE A 181 -16.04 8.18 -0.11
CA PHE A 181 -14.71 8.55 0.41
C PHE A 181 -14.50 10.06 0.50
N GLY A 182 -15.41 10.85 -0.04
CA GLY A 182 -15.25 12.28 -0.18
C GLY A 182 -14.29 12.67 -1.31
N PRO A 183 -14.17 13.97 -1.60
CA PRO A 183 -13.21 14.48 -2.57
C PRO A 183 -11.78 14.53 -2.01
N PRO A 184 -10.78 14.53 -2.92
CA PRO A 184 -10.90 14.33 -4.36
C PRO A 184 -10.93 12.85 -4.77
N VAL A 185 -11.36 12.59 -6.01
CA VAL A 185 -11.30 11.29 -6.69
C VAL A 185 -10.31 11.39 -7.85
N LEU A 186 -9.51 10.36 -8.06
CA LEU A 186 -8.54 10.27 -9.15
C LEU A 186 -9.14 9.49 -10.32
N VAL A 187 -9.09 10.07 -11.50
CA VAL A 187 -9.37 9.42 -12.78
C VAL A 187 -8.06 9.28 -13.53
N GLU A 188 -7.74 8.10 -14.02
CA GLU A 188 -6.52 7.82 -14.77
C GLU A 188 -6.84 7.09 -16.07
N GLU A 189 -6.04 7.32 -17.09
CA GLU A 189 -5.98 6.43 -18.25
C GLU A 189 -5.63 5.02 -17.76
N PHE A 190 -6.44 4.03 -18.12
CA PHE A 190 -6.14 2.65 -17.79
C PHE A 190 -5.06 2.10 -18.73
N VAL A 191 -3.93 1.74 -18.18
CA VAL A 191 -2.81 1.15 -18.92
C VAL A 191 -2.88 -0.36 -18.80
N ALA A 192 -3.23 -1.04 -19.90
CA ALA A 192 -3.15 -2.49 -19.95
C ALA A 192 -1.69 -2.96 -20.00
N GLY A 193 -1.32 -3.90 -19.13
CA GLY A 193 0.06 -4.37 -19.08
C GLY A 193 0.32 -5.33 -17.93
N ARG A 194 1.58 -5.64 -17.73
CA ARG A 194 2.07 -6.41 -16.58
C ARG A 194 2.24 -5.48 -15.38
N GLU A 195 1.90 -5.96 -14.20
CA GLU A 195 2.03 -5.20 -12.94
C GLU A 195 3.17 -5.79 -12.09
N PHE A 196 4.16 -4.95 -11.79
CA PHE A 196 5.33 -5.34 -10.99
C PHE A 196 5.39 -4.59 -9.68
N HIS A 197 5.78 -5.31 -8.63
CA HIS A 197 6.14 -4.73 -7.36
C HIS A 197 7.65 -4.72 -7.21
N ILE A 198 8.21 -3.55 -6.93
CA ILE A 198 9.63 -3.34 -6.73
C ILE A 198 9.84 -2.96 -5.26
N ASN A 199 10.43 -3.87 -4.51
CA ASN A 199 10.79 -3.62 -3.12
C ASN A 199 12.28 -3.33 -3.05
N MET A 200 12.66 -2.35 -2.22
CA MET A 200 14.05 -1.97 -2.01
C MET A 200 14.39 -1.95 -0.53
N VAL A 201 15.63 -2.29 -0.22
CA VAL A 201 16.19 -2.19 1.13
C VAL A 201 17.41 -1.28 1.07
N GLU A 202 17.47 -0.32 1.96
CA GLU A 202 18.64 0.54 2.13
C GLU A 202 19.63 -0.11 3.09
N ASP A 203 20.89 -0.24 2.66
CA ASP A 203 21.98 -0.57 3.55
C ASP A 203 22.27 0.62 4.47
N ALA A 204 21.99 0.46 5.75
CA ALA A 204 22.11 1.54 6.74
C ALA A 204 23.54 2.08 6.91
N THR A 205 24.56 1.35 6.44
CA THR A 205 25.97 1.76 6.54
C THR A 205 26.40 2.59 5.34
N THR A 206 25.97 2.19 4.16
CA THR A 206 26.41 2.77 2.88
C THR A 206 25.37 3.72 2.26
N GLY A 207 24.12 3.64 2.68
CA GLY A 207 22.99 4.35 2.05
C GLY A 207 22.65 3.82 0.65
N VAL A 208 23.20 2.66 0.25
CA VAL A 208 22.92 2.08 -1.05
C VAL A 208 21.59 1.34 -1.02
N LEU A 209 20.74 1.65 -2.00
CA LEU A 209 19.48 0.93 -2.20
C LEU A 209 19.73 -0.37 -2.96
N GLU A 210 19.31 -1.48 -2.38
CA GLU A 210 19.32 -2.80 -3.03
C GLU A 210 17.90 -3.17 -3.43
N MET A 211 17.70 -3.47 -4.71
CA MET A 211 16.43 -3.95 -5.23
C MET A 211 16.28 -5.44 -4.91
N LEU A 212 15.23 -5.79 -4.17
CA LEU A 212 14.86 -7.17 -3.90
C LEU A 212 14.34 -7.88 -5.17
N PRO A 213 14.19 -9.21 -5.14
CA PRO A 213 13.59 -9.94 -6.26
C PRO A 213 12.24 -9.36 -6.68
N LEU A 214 12.08 -9.15 -7.99
CA LEU A 214 10.83 -8.60 -8.54
C LEU A 214 9.65 -9.52 -8.26
N ALA A 215 8.53 -8.93 -7.91
CA ALA A 215 7.24 -9.58 -7.82
C ALA A 215 6.32 -9.09 -8.94
N GLU A 216 5.43 -9.94 -9.42
CA GLU A 216 4.42 -9.64 -10.44
C GLU A 216 3.05 -10.10 -9.98
N ILE A 217 2.05 -9.27 -10.16
CA ILE A 217 0.66 -9.71 -10.17
C ILE A 217 0.40 -10.25 -11.58
N ALA A 218 0.42 -11.59 -11.71
CA ALA A 218 0.32 -12.27 -13.00
C ALA A 218 -1.15 -12.45 -13.38
N PHE A 219 -1.79 -11.38 -13.87
CA PHE A 219 -3.17 -11.47 -14.32
C PHE A 219 -3.36 -12.54 -15.39
N THR A 220 -4.32 -13.43 -15.16
CA THR A 220 -4.66 -14.47 -16.12
C THR A 220 -5.60 -13.87 -17.17
N PRO A 221 -5.19 -13.82 -18.47
CA PRO A 221 -6.06 -13.34 -19.53
C PRO A 221 -7.35 -14.14 -19.64
N ASP A 222 -8.44 -13.48 -20.01
CA ASP A 222 -9.73 -14.08 -20.41
C ASP A 222 -10.46 -14.94 -19.36
N ARG A 223 -10.10 -14.89 -18.10
CA ARG A 223 -10.97 -15.45 -17.08
C ARG A 223 -12.15 -14.50 -16.81
N ASP A 224 -13.32 -14.94 -17.19
CA ASP A 224 -14.61 -14.32 -16.82
C ASP A 224 -14.79 -12.84 -17.22
N GLN A 225 -14.09 -12.38 -18.26
CA GLN A 225 -14.11 -10.98 -18.74
C GLN A 225 -13.69 -9.94 -17.66
N LEU A 226 -12.85 -10.35 -16.71
CA LEU A 226 -12.34 -9.46 -15.68
C LEU A 226 -11.30 -8.47 -16.26
N TRP A 227 -11.35 -7.24 -15.79
CA TRP A 227 -10.26 -6.30 -16.01
C TRP A 227 -8.99 -6.78 -15.27
N PRO A 228 -7.81 -6.69 -15.89
CA PRO A 228 -6.56 -7.03 -15.22
C PRO A 228 -6.16 -5.92 -14.25
N ILE A 229 -6.84 -5.87 -13.11
CA ILE A 229 -6.61 -4.94 -12.01
C ILE A 229 -6.61 -5.68 -10.68
N TYR A 230 -5.77 -5.25 -9.75
CA TYR A 230 -5.65 -5.84 -8.43
C TYR A 230 -6.71 -5.23 -7.50
N THR A 231 -7.93 -5.76 -7.59
CA THR A 231 -9.09 -5.29 -6.83
C THR A 231 -8.98 -5.65 -5.35
N TYR A 232 -9.87 -5.09 -4.52
CA TYR A 232 -10.00 -5.51 -3.11
C TYR A 232 -10.29 -7.01 -3.01
N THR A 233 -11.24 -7.50 -3.79
CA THR A 233 -11.60 -8.93 -3.84
C THR A 233 -10.44 -9.81 -4.30
N ALA A 234 -9.68 -9.36 -5.32
CA ALA A 234 -8.49 -10.08 -5.80
C ALA A 234 -7.37 -10.15 -4.74
N LYS A 235 -7.34 -9.26 -3.79
CA LYS A 235 -6.31 -9.21 -2.75
C LYS A 235 -6.71 -9.96 -1.48
N TRP A 236 -7.99 -9.90 -1.08
CA TRP A 236 -8.43 -10.28 0.27
C TRP A 236 -9.47 -11.41 0.33
N ASP A 237 -10.05 -11.83 -0.79
CA ASP A 237 -11.00 -12.94 -0.82
C ASP A 237 -10.43 -14.15 -1.58
N GLU A 238 -9.73 -15.01 -0.85
CA GLU A 238 -9.08 -16.21 -1.40
C GLU A 238 -10.02 -17.16 -2.13
N ASN A 239 -11.33 -17.09 -1.86
CA ASN A 239 -12.32 -17.94 -2.49
C ASN A 239 -12.91 -17.32 -3.77
N SER A 240 -12.51 -16.13 -4.13
CA SER A 240 -13.04 -15.42 -5.30
C SER A 240 -12.38 -15.82 -6.62
N ALA A 241 -13.11 -15.64 -7.71
CA ALA A 241 -12.56 -15.79 -9.07
C ALA A 241 -11.48 -14.73 -9.36
N GLU A 242 -11.62 -13.53 -8.77
CA GLU A 242 -10.67 -12.44 -8.92
C GLU A 242 -9.32 -12.74 -8.26
N TYR A 243 -9.34 -13.33 -7.05
CA TYR A 243 -8.12 -13.80 -6.38
C TYR A 243 -7.40 -14.86 -7.20
N ALA A 244 -8.14 -15.86 -7.70
CA ALA A 244 -7.58 -16.92 -8.54
C ALA A 244 -7.04 -16.40 -9.88
N ALA A 245 -7.52 -15.25 -10.37
CA ALA A 245 -7.11 -14.63 -11.63
C ALA A 245 -5.91 -13.69 -11.50
N ALA A 246 -5.47 -13.36 -10.27
CA ALA A 246 -4.39 -12.39 -9.98
C ALA A 246 -3.31 -12.96 -9.04
N PRO A 247 -2.70 -14.13 -9.36
CA PRO A 247 -1.68 -14.71 -8.49
C PRO A 247 -0.43 -13.81 -8.40
N LEU A 248 0.13 -13.72 -7.20
CA LEU A 248 1.43 -13.11 -6.96
C LEU A 248 2.54 -14.10 -7.29
N VAL A 249 3.47 -13.71 -8.16
CA VAL A 249 4.63 -14.52 -8.57
C VAL A 249 5.92 -13.85 -8.11
N VAL A 250 6.72 -14.55 -7.32
CA VAL A 250 8.03 -14.11 -6.79
C VAL A 250 9.01 -15.28 -6.77
N PRO A 251 10.24 -15.14 -7.26
CA PRO A 251 10.77 -14.05 -8.08
C PRO A 251 10.32 -14.13 -9.53
N VAL A 252 10.15 -12.99 -10.17
CA VAL A 252 9.97 -12.93 -11.62
C VAL A 252 11.29 -12.59 -12.31
N ARG A 253 11.60 -13.29 -13.40
CA ARG A 253 12.76 -13.00 -14.24
C ARG A 253 12.31 -12.27 -15.50
N LEU A 254 12.85 -11.10 -15.70
CA LEU A 254 12.70 -10.31 -16.92
C LEU A 254 13.99 -10.35 -17.74
N PRO A 255 13.91 -10.06 -19.05
CA PRO A 255 15.08 -9.72 -19.85
C PRO A 255 15.85 -8.56 -19.22
N GLU A 256 17.13 -8.44 -19.58
CA GLU A 256 18.03 -7.43 -18.98
C GLU A 256 17.52 -5.99 -19.16
N GLU A 257 17.06 -5.66 -20.36
CA GLU A 257 16.61 -4.29 -20.68
C GLU A 257 15.38 -3.84 -19.87
N PRO A 258 14.27 -4.57 -19.78
CA PRO A 258 13.16 -4.22 -18.88
C PRO A 258 13.58 -4.16 -17.42
N THR A 259 14.47 -5.07 -16.97
CA THR A 259 14.98 -5.04 -15.58
C THR A 259 15.75 -3.75 -15.30
N ARG A 260 16.58 -3.32 -16.25
CA ARG A 260 17.34 -2.06 -16.13
C ARG A 260 16.42 -0.85 -16.07
N GLN A 261 15.41 -0.80 -16.95
CA GLN A 261 14.42 0.31 -16.96
C GLN A 261 13.66 0.39 -15.63
N LEU A 262 13.23 -0.74 -15.08
CA LEU A 262 12.56 -0.78 -13.77
C LEU A 262 13.46 -0.27 -12.64
N ARG A 263 14.76 -0.63 -12.66
CA ARG A 263 15.73 -0.13 -11.69
C ARG A 263 15.99 1.38 -11.79
N GLU A 264 15.98 1.90 -13.00
CA GLU A 264 16.22 3.33 -13.25
C GLU A 264 15.02 4.21 -12.82
N ILE A 265 13.81 3.63 -12.81
CA ILE A 265 12.58 4.31 -12.38
C ILE A 265 12.40 4.24 -10.86
N ALA A 266 12.77 3.13 -10.26
CA ALA A 266 12.64 2.89 -8.83
C ALA A 266 13.73 3.58 -8.02
#